data_fbfcf83a2e1ef85f13bda74d3f95f4f0
#
_entry.id   fbfcf83a2e1ef85f13bda74d3f95f4f0
#
_cell.length_a   1.000
_cell.length_b   1.000
_cell.length_c   1.000
_cell.angle_alpha   90.00
_cell.angle_beta   90.00
_cell.angle_gamma   90.00
#
_symmetry.space_group_name_H-M   'P 1'
#
loop_
_entity.id
_entity.type
_entity.pdbx_description
1 polymer ?
#
loop_
_entity_poly.entity_id
_entity_poly.type
_entity_poly.pdbx_seq_one_letter_code
_entity_poly.pdbx_strand_id
1 'polypeptide(L)'
;KNKLQVINQYTVTDGRYENRYDVTILVNGLPLVHVELKRRGVAIKEAFNQINRYQRDSFWAESGLFNYVQIFVISNGTNTKYYSNSTRFNHIKDSQNKTKKEKTSNTFEFTSYWADANNKIIPDLIDFTRTFFSKHTILNILTKYCVFTVDKMLLVMRPYQIVATERILNRIEIANNYKKYGTVEGGGYIWHTTGSGKTLTSFKTARLATKIPYIDKVLFVVDRKDLDYQTMREYDRFEKGAANSNRSTAILKKQLEDSNVKIIITTIQ
;
A
#
# COMPACT_ATOMS: atom_id res chain seq x y z
N LYS A 1 -4.20 -22.59 -5.66
CA LYS A 1 -3.79 -21.66 -6.73
C LYS A 1 -4.87 -20.59 -6.89
N ASN A 2 -4.52 -19.28 -6.74
CA ASN A 2 -5.50 -18.21 -6.85
C ASN A 2 -6.08 -18.11 -8.26
N LYS A 3 -7.40 -17.97 -8.36
CA LYS A 3 -8.14 -17.77 -9.60
C LYS A 3 -8.42 -16.28 -9.78
N LEU A 4 -7.97 -15.71 -10.89
CA LEU A 4 -8.31 -14.35 -11.30
C LEU A 4 -9.40 -14.41 -12.37
N GLN A 5 -10.37 -13.50 -12.26
CA GLN A 5 -11.48 -13.34 -13.19
C GLN A 5 -11.67 -11.85 -13.46
N VAL A 6 -12.12 -11.52 -14.65
CA VAL A 6 -12.46 -10.15 -15.03
C VAL A 6 -13.91 -10.14 -15.45
N ILE A 7 -14.68 -9.23 -14.88
CA ILE A 7 -16.05 -8.95 -15.30
C ILE A 7 -16.12 -7.52 -15.82
N ASN A 8 -16.94 -7.28 -16.81
CA ASN A 8 -17.15 -5.96 -17.40
C ASN A 8 -18.63 -5.61 -17.43
N GLN A 9 -18.92 -4.33 -17.42
CA GLN A 9 -20.27 -3.77 -17.55
C GLN A 9 -21.27 -4.40 -16.55
N TYR A 10 -20.82 -4.64 -15.31
CA TYR A 10 -21.67 -5.19 -14.26
C TYR A 10 -22.70 -4.16 -13.80
N THR A 11 -23.97 -4.47 -13.91
CA THR A 11 -25.06 -3.58 -13.50
C THR A 11 -25.52 -3.91 -12.09
N VAL A 12 -25.65 -2.89 -11.25
CA VAL A 12 -26.16 -2.98 -9.86
C VAL A 12 -27.43 -2.14 -9.77
N THR A 13 -28.50 -2.77 -9.34
CA THR A 13 -29.83 -2.18 -9.19
C THR A 13 -30.24 -1.91 -7.73
N ASP A 14 -29.47 -2.42 -6.77
CA ASP A 14 -29.80 -2.39 -5.34
C ASP A 14 -29.50 -1.05 -4.64
N GLY A 15 -29.03 -0.03 -5.39
CA GLY A 15 -28.75 1.30 -4.90
C GLY A 15 -29.86 2.31 -5.19
N ARG A 16 -29.65 3.59 -4.83
CA ARG A 16 -30.54 4.71 -5.20
C ARG A 16 -30.71 4.88 -6.70
N TYR A 17 -29.72 4.43 -7.47
CA TYR A 17 -29.67 4.54 -8.92
C TYR A 17 -29.11 3.24 -9.50
N GLU A 18 -29.53 2.88 -10.70
CA GLU A 18 -28.87 1.87 -11.49
C GLU A 18 -27.45 2.32 -11.81
N ASN A 19 -26.46 1.56 -11.38
CA ASN A 19 -25.06 1.83 -11.64
C ASN A 19 -24.46 0.71 -12.47
N ARG A 20 -23.67 1.08 -13.48
CA ARG A 20 -22.95 0.12 -14.33
C ARG A 20 -21.45 0.32 -14.16
N TYR A 21 -20.80 -0.69 -13.66
CA TYR A 21 -19.36 -0.69 -13.37
C TYR A 21 -18.57 -1.13 -14.60
N ASP A 22 -17.56 -0.36 -15.01
CA ASP A 22 -16.87 -0.63 -16.26
C ASP A 22 -16.13 -1.96 -16.23
N VAL A 23 -15.13 -2.13 -15.36
CA VAL A 23 -14.37 -3.37 -15.23
C VAL A 23 -14.07 -3.66 -13.77
N THR A 24 -14.22 -4.93 -13.38
CA THR A 24 -13.87 -5.39 -12.03
C THR A 24 -13.02 -6.66 -12.12
N ILE A 25 -11.93 -6.68 -11.35
CA ILE A 25 -11.08 -7.85 -11.23
C ILE A 25 -11.39 -8.56 -9.92
N LEU A 26 -11.71 -9.84 -10.04
CA LEU A 26 -11.99 -10.71 -8.92
C LEU A 26 -10.79 -11.63 -8.65
N VAL A 27 -10.54 -11.86 -7.37
CA VAL A 27 -9.60 -12.87 -6.90
C VAL A 27 -10.38 -13.88 -6.05
N ASN A 28 -10.43 -15.11 -6.50
CA ASN A 28 -11.23 -16.18 -5.86
C ASN A 28 -12.72 -15.80 -5.67
N GLY A 29 -13.28 -15.07 -6.64
CA GLY A 29 -14.66 -14.61 -6.63
C GLY A 29 -14.90 -13.29 -5.89
N LEU A 30 -13.92 -12.73 -5.16
CA LEU A 30 -14.06 -11.46 -4.47
C LEU A 30 -13.60 -10.29 -5.35
N PRO A 31 -14.39 -9.23 -5.54
CA PRO A 31 -14.02 -8.04 -6.30
C PRO A 31 -13.00 -7.22 -5.51
N LEU A 32 -11.73 -7.33 -5.88
CA LEU A 32 -10.63 -6.66 -5.18
C LEU A 32 -10.13 -5.41 -5.90
N VAL A 33 -10.36 -5.30 -7.20
CA VAL A 33 -9.96 -4.12 -7.98
C VAL A 33 -11.11 -3.67 -8.86
N HIS A 34 -11.40 -2.39 -8.82
CA HIS A 34 -12.36 -1.76 -9.72
C HIS A 34 -11.65 -0.77 -10.64
N VAL A 35 -11.97 -0.81 -11.94
CA VAL A 35 -11.40 0.03 -12.98
C VAL A 35 -12.51 0.86 -13.59
N GLU A 36 -12.35 2.17 -13.58
CA GLU A 36 -13.26 3.13 -14.22
C GLU A 36 -12.59 3.77 -15.44
N LEU A 37 -13.26 3.71 -16.57
CA LEU A 37 -12.72 4.12 -17.85
C LEU A 37 -13.46 5.38 -18.39
N LYS A 38 -12.72 6.25 -19.02
CA LYS A 38 -13.23 7.39 -19.78
C LYS A 38 -12.67 7.37 -21.19
N ARG A 39 -13.37 8.02 -22.13
CA ARG A 39 -12.88 8.19 -23.49
C ARG A 39 -11.61 9.04 -23.51
N ARG A 40 -10.77 8.82 -24.51
CA ARG A 40 -9.62 9.70 -24.77
C ARG A 40 -10.09 11.15 -24.90
N GLY A 41 -9.30 12.09 -24.39
CA GLY A 41 -9.64 13.52 -24.34
C GLY A 41 -10.47 13.95 -23.13
N VAL A 42 -11.11 13.04 -22.41
CA VAL A 42 -11.79 13.35 -21.15
C VAL A 42 -10.79 13.41 -20.01
N ALA A 43 -10.94 14.38 -19.11
CA ALA A 43 -10.07 14.48 -17.95
C ALA A 43 -10.18 13.24 -17.06
N ILE A 44 -9.04 12.63 -16.70
CA ILE A 44 -9.01 11.43 -15.86
C ILE A 44 -9.70 11.64 -14.48
N LYS A 45 -9.77 12.88 -14.01
CA LYS A 45 -10.50 13.27 -12.79
C LYS A 45 -11.98 12.93 -12.84
N GLU A 46 -12.58 12.86 -14.02
CA GLU A 46 -13.98 12.45 -14.18
C GLU A 46 -14.20 10.97 -13.77
N ALA A 47 -13.24 10.08 -14.09
CA ALA A 47 -13.28 8.70 -13.62
C ALA A 47 -13.17 8.62 -12.09
N PHE A 48 -12.30 9.41 -11.49
CA PHE A 48 -12.17 9.53 -10.04
C PHE A 48 -13.48 10.02 -9.39
N ASN A 49 -14.09 11.05 -9.93
CA ASN A 49 -15.38 11.59 -9.44
C ASN A 49 -16.50 10.55 -9.55
N GLN A 50 -16.48 9.72 -10.59
CA GLN A 50 -17.48 8.67 -10.78
C GLN A 50 -17.31 7.56 -9.72
N ILE A 51 -16.11 7.12 -9.43
CA ILE A 51 -15.86 6.16 -8.33
C ILE A 51 -16.34 6.75 -7.00
N ASN A 52 -16.05 8.03 -6.71
CA ASN A 52 -16.54 8.68 -5.48
C ASN A 52 -18.07 8.70 -5.40
N ARG A 53 -18.76 8.80 -6.54
CA ARG A 53 -20.21 8.67 -6.60
C ARG A 53 -20.65 7.25 -6.28
N TYR A 54 -20.05 6.23 -6.90
CA TYR A 54 -20.33 4.83 -6.60
C TYR A 54 -20.10 4.47 -5.14
N GLN A 55 -19.05 5.01 -4.54
CA GLN A 55 -18.75 4.81 -3.12
C GLN A 55 -19.89 5.32 -2.22
N ARG A 56 -20.52 6.43 -2.58
CA ARG A 56 -21.65 6.98 -1.80
C ARG A 56 -22.97 6.27 -2.06
N ASP A 57 -23.17 5.79 -3.29
CA ASP A 57 -24.47 5.37 -3.76
C ASP A 57 -24.67 3.86 -3.80
N SER A 58 -23.62 3.08 -4.06
CA SER A 58 -23.76 1.65 -4.33
C SER A 58 -22.69 0.71 -3.80
N PHE A 59 -21.40 1.09 -3.77
CA PHE A 59 -20.35 0.16 -3.35
C PHE A 59 -20.51 -0.35 -1.91
N TRP A 60 -21.10 0.47 -1.05
CA TRP A 60 -21.27 0.16 0.37
C TRP A 60 -22.74 0.16 0.79
N ALA A 61 -23.67 0.14 -0.17
CA ALA A 61 -25.07 -0.12 0.11
C ALA A 61 -25.22 -1.56 0.54
N GLU A 62 -25.52 -1.77 1.82
CA GLU A 62 -25.77 -3.07 2.45
C GLU A 62 -24.60 -4.09 2.35
N SER A 63 -24.92 -5.41 2.22
CA SER A 63 -24.00 -6.54 2.24
C SER A 63 -23.30 -6.84 0.91
N GLY A 64 -23.17 -5.86 0.02
CA GLY A 64 -22.65 -6.05 -1.34
C GLY A 64 -21.18 -6.51 -1.39
N LEU A 65 -20.86 -7.42 -2.31
CA LEU A 65 -19.48 -7.90 -2.53
C LEU A 65 -18.48 -6.79 -2.88
N PHE A 66 -18.93 -5.69 -3.47
CA PHE A 66 -18.07 -4.53 -3.80
C PHE A 66 -17.48 -3.82 -2.57
N ASN A 67 -17.97 -4.14 -1.39
CA ASN A 67 -17.33 -3.77 -0.13
C ASN A 67 -15.87 -4.24 -0.01
N TYR A 68 -15.48 -5.30 -0.72
CA TYR A 68 -14.14 -5.87 -0.68
C TYR A 68 -13.15 -5.20 -1.65
N VAL A 69 -13.58 -4.25 -2.49
CA VAL A 69 -12.68 -3.53 -3.39
C VAL A 69 -11.60 -2.81 -2.58
N GLN A 70 -10.34 -3.16 -2.86
CA GLN A 70 -9.15 -2.63 -2.20
C GLN A 70 -8.46 -1.54 -3.03
N ILE A 71 -8.48 -1.69 -4.35
CA ILE A 71 -7.76 -0.82 -5.27
C ILE A 71 -8.72 -0.28 -6.33
N PHE A 72 -8.61 1.00 -6.56
CA PHE A 72 -9.25 1.67 -7.69
C PHE A 72 -8.21 2.02 -8.75
N VAL A 73 -8.58 1.80 -9.99
CA VAL A 73 -7.82 2.21 -11.17
C VAL A 73 -8.71 3.14 -12.00
N ILE A 74 -8.16 4.24 -12.44
CA ILE A 74 -8.84 5.22 -13.31
C ILE A 74 -8.04 5.43 -14.57
N SER A 75 -8.70 5.50 -15.71
CA SER A 75 -8.04 5.71 -16.99
C SER A 75 -8.90 6.46 -17.99
N ASN A 76 -8.24 7.25 -18.85
CA ASN A 76 -8.82 7.79 -20.08
C ASN A 76 -8.12 7.24 -21.34
N GLY A 77 -7.44 6.09 -21.21
CA GLY A 77 -6.67 5.46 -22.27
C GLY A 77 -5.24 6.00 -22.39
N THR A 78 -5.03 7.31 -22.23
CA THR A 78 -3.70 7.96 -22.32
C THR A 78 -3.04 8.10 -20.96
N ASN A 79 -3.85 8.32 -19.92
CA ASN A 79 -3.40 8.44 -18.53
C ASN A 79 -4.12 7.41 -17.69
N THR A 80 -3.36 6.62 -16.95
CA THR A 80 -3.85 5.59 -16.04
C THR A 80 -3.20 5.76 -14.67
N LYS A 81 -4.04 5.82 -13.64
CA LYS A 81 -3.60 5.96 -12.25
C LYS A 81 -4.32 4.95 -11.37
N TYR A 82 -3.73 4.66 -10.23
CA TYR A 82 -4.33 3.82 -9.21
C TYR A 82 -4.27 4.46 -7.83
N TYR A 83 -5.14 4.02 -6.93
CA TYR A 83 -5.16 4.42 -5.54
C TYR A 83 -5.87 3.39 -4.67
N SER A 84 -5.65 3.44 -3.38
CA SER A 84 -6.27 2.52 -2.42
C SER A 84 -7.66 2.97 -2.01
N ASN A 85 -8.51 2.02 -1.64
CA ASN A 85 -9.79 2.29 -0.98
C ASN A 85 -9.57 2.64 0.51
N SER A 86 -8.89 3.75 0.77
CA SER A 86 -8.55 4.21 2.13
C SER A 86 -9.73 4.84 2.88
N THR A 87 -10.82 5.16 2.19
CA THR A 87 -11.96 5.92 2.74
C THR A 87 -13.14 5.08 3.14
N ARG A 88 -13.13 3.78 2.84
CA ARG A 88 -14.26 2.90 3.14
C ARG A 88 -14.80 3.04 4.56
N PHE A 89 -13.91 3.04 5.54
CA PHE A 89 -14.32 3.12 6.95
C PHE A 89 -14.92 4.48 7.31
N ASN A 90 -14.34 5.56 6.79
CA ASN A 90 -14.87 6.92 7.00
C ASN A 90 -16.26 7.07 6.38
N HIS A 91 -16.48 6.57 5.18
CA HIS A 91 -17.81 6.58 4.54
C HIS A 91 -18.86 5.79 5.32
N ILE A 92 -18.52 4.61 5.82
CA ILE A 92 -19.43 3.81 6.66
C ILE A 92 -19.80 4.59 7.92
N LYS A 93 -18.82 5.22 8.57
CA LYS A 93 -19.03 6.05 9.77
C LYS A 93 -19.87 7.29 9.46
N ASP A 94 -19.61 7.95 8.34
CA ASP A 94 -20.34 9.16 7.92
C ASP A 94 -21.79 8.85 7.50
N SER A 95 -22.03 7.69 6.90
CA SER A 95 -23.39 7.25 6.56
C SER A 95 -24.26 6.92 7.79
N GLN A 96 -23.61 6.54 8.90
CA GLN A 96 -24.25 6.31 10.19
C GLN A 96 -24.50 7.62 10.98
N ASN A 97 -23.69 8.65 10.75
CA ASN A 97 -23.79 9.95 11.39
C ASN A 97 -24.38 10.99 10.43
N LYS A 98 -25.70 11.18 10.47
CA LYS A 98 -26.44 12.09 9.58
C LYS A 98 -26.10 13.61 9.69
N THR A 99 -25.18 14.01 10.56
CA THR A 99 -25.03 15.43 10.99
C THR A 99 -23.75 16.12 10.51
N LYS A 100 -22.77 15.47 9.90
CA LYS A 100 -21.56 16.14 9.39
C LYS A 100 -21.21 15.69 7.98
N LYS A 101 -21.22 16.66 7.04
CA LYS A 101 -20.56 16.54 5.73
C LYS A 101 -19.04 16.64 5.92
N GLU A 102 -18.40 15.59 6.44
CA GLU A 102 -16.96 15.52 6.43
C GLU A 102 -16.48 15.17 5.02
N LYS A 103 -15.48 15.91 4.53
CA LYS A 103 -14.84 15.61 3.25
C LYS A 103 -14.16 14.25 3.35
N THR A 104 -14.45 13.36 2.40
CA THR A 104 -13.79 12.08 2.31
C THR A 104 -12.29 12.26 2.12
N SER A 105 -11.46 11.44 2.76
CA SER A 105 -10.00 11.51 2.69
C SER A 105 -9.42 11.11 1.33
N ASN A 106 -10.23 10.58 0.40
CA ASN A 106 -9.79 10.35 -0.98
C ASN A 106 -9.76 11.66 -1.74
N THR A 107 -8.57 12.19 -1.92
CA THR A 107 -8.35 13.29 -2.85
C THR A 107 -7.67 12.77 -4.10
N PHE A 108 -7.92 13.42 -5.24
CA PHE A 108 -7.26 13.07 -6.50
C PHE A 108 -5.72 13.13 -6.40
N GLU A 109 -5.17 13.91 -5.48
CA GLU A 109 -3.74 14.02 -5.21
C GLU A 109 -3.11 12.73 -4.69
N PHE A 110 -3.88 11.85 -4.05
CA PHE A 110 -3.41 10.54 -3.59
C PHE A 110 -3.35 9.48 -4.69
N THR A 111 -3.83 9.79 -5.90
CA THR A 111 -3.67 8.88 -7.04
C THR A 111 -2.21 8.82 -7.48
N SER A 112 -1.75 7.65 -7.89
CA SER A 112 -0.37 7.43 -8.34
C SER A 112 -0.34 6.83 -9.73
N TYR A 113 0.63 7.25 -10.54
CA TYR A 113 0.97 6.50 -11.74
C TYR A 113 1.69 5.20 -11.37
N TRP A 114 1.51 4.18 -12.18
CA TRP A 114 2.42 3.04 -12.19
C TRP A 114 3.73 3.43 -12.87
N ALA A 115 4.83 2.79 -12.48
CA ALA A 115 6.14 3.05 -13.06
C ALA A 115 6.98 1.77 -13.10
N ASP A 116 7.99 1.75 -13.96
CA ASP A 116 8.99 0.68 -14.02
C ASP A 116 10.02 0.78 -12.88
N ALA A 117 10.99 -0.14 -12.87
CA ALA A 117 12.06 -0.20 -11.87
C ALA A 117 13.01 1.00 -11.89
N ASN A 118 13.00 1.80 -12.94
CA ASN A 118 13.78 3.04 -13.09
C ASN A 118 12.94 4.29 -12.79
N ASN A 119 11.74 4.11 -12.24
CA ASN A 119 10.77 5.16 -11.93
C ASN A 119 10.25 5.89 -13.19
N LYS A 120 10.34 5.26 -14.36
CA LYS A 120 9.71 5.76 -15.59
C LYS A 120 8.23 5.46 -15.55
N ILE A 121 7.41 6.50 -15.62
CA ILE A 121 5.96 6.41 -15.57
C ILE A 121 5.40 5.62 -16.76
N ILE A 122 4.42 4.77 -16.51
CA ILE A 122 3.66 3.98 -17.49
C ILE A 122 2.21 4.52 -17.51
N PRO A 123 1.93 5.57 -18.31
CA PRO A 123 0.63 6.22 -18.31
C PRO A 123 -0.40 5.53 -19.22
N ASP A 124 0.04 4.93 -20.34
CA ASP A 124 -0.86 4.28 -21.30
C ASP A 124 -1.60 3.09 -20.68
N LEU A 125 -2.89 2.97 -20.97
CA LEU A 125 -3.74 1.92 -20.40
C LEU A 125 -3.28 0.51 -20.77
N ILE A 126 -2.84 0.29 -22.02
CA ILE A 126 -2.43 -1.03 -22.47
C ILE A 126 -1.14 -1.48 -21.78
N ASP A 127 -0.16 -0.58 -21.69
CA ASP A 127 1.11 -0.88 -21.03
C ASP A 127 0.92 -1.00 -19.51
N PHE A 128 0.04 -0.19 -18.93
CA PHE A 128 -0.39 -0.35 -17.54
C PHE A 128 -1.00 -1.74 -17.32
N THR A 129 -1.94 -2.17 -18.14
CA THR A 129 -2.59 -3.48 -17.97
C THR A 129 -1.62 -4.64 -18.10
N ARG A 130 -0.69 -4.57 -19.04
CA ARG A 130 0.36 -5.60 -19.23
C ARG A 130 1.25 -5.77 -18.00
N THR A 131 1.54 -4.68 -17.30
CA THR A 131 2.48 -4.68 -16.18
C THR A 131 1.79 -4.77 -14.83
N PHE A 132 0.85 -3.87 -14.54
CA PHE A 132 0.15 -3.79 -13.25
C PHE A 132 -0.80 -4.98 -13.03
N PHE A 133 -1.57 -5.36 -14.07
CA PHE A 133 -2.52 -6.46 -14.00
C PHE A 133 -1.93 -7.83 -14.37
N SER A 134 -0.62 -7.92 -14.56
CA SER A 134 -0.01 -9.25 -14.61
C SER A 134 -0.34 -9.97 -13.30
N LYS A 135 -0.67 -11.27 -13.39
CA LYS A 135 -1.13 -12.06 -12.24
C LYS A 135 -0.23 -11.96 -11.03
N HIS A 136 1.07 -12.01 -11.24
CA HIS A 136 2.06 -11.91 -10.17
C HIS A 136 2.08 -10.52 -9.54
N THR A 137 2.08 -9.47 -10.35
CA THR A 137 2.14 -8.09 -9.87
C THR A 137 0.90 -7.73 -9.07
N ILE A 138 -0.30 -7.95 -9.62
CA ILE A 138 -1.54 -7.56 -8.91
C ILE A 138 -1.73 -8.33 -7.60
N LEU A 139 -1.40 -9.62 -7.56
CA LEU A 139 -1.47 -10.38 -6.32
C LEU A 139 -0.46 -9.88 -5.29
N ASN A 140 0.77 -9.55 -5.70
CA ASN A 140 1.74 -8.95 -4.80
C ASN A 140 1.30 -7.58 -4.27
N ILE A 141 0.74 -6.74 -5.13
CA ILE A 141 0.21 -5.44 -4.70
C ILE A 141 -0.88 -5.64 -3.64
N LEU A 142 -1.84 -6.54 -3.86
CA LEU A 142 -2.95 -6.79 -2.97
C LEU A 142 -2.53 -7.44 -1.63
N THR A 143 -1.48 -8.25 -1.61
CA THR A 143 -1.10 -9.03 -0.42
C THR A 143 0.20 -8.59 0.22
N LYS A 144 1.22 -8.28 -0.59
CA LYS A 144 2.57 -7.98 -0.13
C LYS A 144 2.81 -6.47 0.05
N TYR A 145 2.25 -5.62 -0.84
CA TYR A 145 2.52 -4.17 -0.87
C TYR A 145 1.35 -3.31 -0.42
N CYS A 146 0.40 -3.89 0.26
CA CYS A 146 -0.62 -3.18 1.02
C CYS A 146 -0.31 -3.21 2.52
N VAL A 147 -0.70 -2.16 3.22
CA VAL A 147 -0.68 -2.08 4.68
C VAL A 147 -2.06 -1.63 5.14
N PHE A 148 -2.69 -2.42 5.99
CA PHE A 148 -3.93 -2.05 6.64
C PHE A 148 -3.59 -1.50 8.02
N THR A 149 -3.81 -0.20 8.20
CA THR A 149 -3.42 0.50 9.43
C THR A 149 -4.37 0.19 10.59
N VAL A 150 -3.92 0.49 11.81
CA VAL A 150 -4.74 0.39 13.03
C VAL A 150 -5.99 1.27 12.92
N ASP A 151 -5.90 2.41 12.25
CA ASP A 151 -7.02 3.32 11.96
C ASP A 151 -7.94 2.81 10.83
N LYS A 152 -7.77 1.54 10.41
CA LYS A 152 -8.54 0.89 9.36
C LYS A 152 -8.41 1.57 7.97
N MET A 153 -7.30 2.23 7.71
CA MET A 153 -6.97 2.76 6.41
C MET A 153 -6.14 1.73 5.62
N LEU A 154 -6.49 1.53 4.36
CA LEU A 154 -5.70 0.71 3.45
C LEU A 154 -4.69 1.61 2.71
N LEU A 155 -3.42 1.34 2.91
CA LEU A 155 -2.33 2.00 2.18
C LEU A 155 -1.78 1.05 1.13
N VAL A 156 -1.67 1.52 -0.12
CA VAL A 156 -1.02 0.79 -1.21
C VAL A 156 0.29 1.50 -1.53
N MET A 157 1.38 0.74 -1.54
CA MET A 157 2.70 1.30 -1.82
C MET A 157 2.80 1.83 -3.24
N ARG A 158 3.51 2.93 -3.40
CA ARG A 158 3.84 3.50 -4.71
C ARG A 158 4.98 2.73 -5.38
N PRO A 159 5.12 2.78 -6.71
CA PRO A 159 6.12 1.99 -7.43
C PRO A 159 7.54 2.14 -6.89
N TYR A 160 7.99 3.36 -6.64
CA TYR A 160 9.34 3.61 -6.11
C TYR A 160 9.55 3.03 -4.69
N GLN A 161 8.49 2.96 -3.87
CA GLN A 161 8.55 2.33 -2.55
C GLN A 161 8.67 0.81 -2.68
N ILE A 162 7.94 0.22 -3.62
CA ILE A 162 8.02 -1.22 -3.94
C ILE A 162 9.42 -1.56 -4.42
N VAL A 163 9.94 -0.80 -5.39
CA VAL A 163 11.29 -1.01 -5.95
C VAL A 163 12.36 -0.87 -4.86
N ALA A 164 12.26 0.14 -4.00
CA ALA A 164 13.19 0.30 -2.88
C ALA A 164 13.16 -0.92 -1.94
N THR A 165 11.97 -1.37 -1.57
CA THR A 165 11.79 -2.57 -0.71
C THR A 165 12.41 -3.82 -1.37
N GLU A 166 12.12 -4.07 -2.64
CA GLU A 166 12.66 -5.23 -3.35
C GLU A 166 14.19 -5.17 -3.50
N ARG A 167 14.75 -3.99 -3.78
CA ARG A 167 16.20 -3.82 -3.88
C ARG A 167 16.90 -4.05 -2.53
N ILE A 168 16.31 -3.62 -1.42
CA ILE A 168 16.85 -3.90 -0.09
C ILE A 168 16.82 -5.40 0.21
N LEU A 169 15.67 -6.06 -0.01
CA LEU A 169 15.54 -7.50 0.22
C LEU A 169 16.52 -8.31 -0.64
N ASN A 170 16.66 -7.96 -1.92
CA ASN A 170 17.61 -8.59 -2.82
C ASN A 170 19.07 -8.33 -2.37
N ARG A 171 19.38 -7.13 -1.87
CA ARG A 171 20.71 -6.83 -1.34
C ARG A 171 21.05 -7.67 -0.09
N ILE A 172 20.06 -7.88 0.79
CA ILE A 172 20.20 -8.77 1.96
C ILE A 172 20.51 -10.19 1.49
N GLU A 173 19.79 -10.70 0.49
CA GLU A 173 20.01 -12.03 -0.06
C GLU A 173 21.40 -12.18 -0.70
N ILE A 174 21.83 -11.21 -1.50
CA ILE A 174 23.16 -11.16 -2.10
C ILE A 174 24.23 -11.14 -1.00
N ALA A 175 24.10 -10.28 0.02
CA ALA A 175 25.04 -10.19 1.12
C ALA A 175 25.16 -11.52 1.90
N ASN A 176 24.03 -12.20 2.09
CA ASN A 176 24.02 -13.51 2.73
C ASN A 176 24.70 -14.59 1.87
N ASN A 177 24.39 -14.65 0.58
CA ASN A 177 24.93 -15.67 -0.32
C ASN A 177 26.45 -15.52 -0.50
N TYR A 178 26.96 -14.30 -0.56
CA TYR A 178 28.39 -14.01 -0.72
C TYR A 178 29.12 -13.78 0.63
N LYS A 179 28.45 -14.01 1.77
CA LYS A 179 29.03 -13.84 3.13
C LYS A 179 29.60 -12.44 3.38
N LYS A 180 29.02 -11.40 2.78
CA LYS A 180 29.48 -10.01 2.92
C LYS A 180 28.90 -9.32 4.16
N TYR A 181 28.97 -10.00 5.28
CA TYR A 181 28.43 -9.49 6.55
C TYR A 181 29.33 -8.37 7.12
N GLY A 182 28.72 -7.26 7.56
CA GLY A 182 29.42 -6.14 8.17
C GLY A 182 30.33 -5.36 7.21
N THR A 183 30.22 -5.58 5.90
CA THR A 183 31.01 -4.88 4.90
C THR A 183 30.17 -3.83 4.16
N VAL A 184 30.82 -2.83 3.58
CA VAL A 184 30.17 -1.79 2.76
C VAL A 184 29.53 -2.40 1.52
N GLU A 185 30.16 -3.42 0.92
CA GLU A 185 29.66 -4.14 -0.25
C GLU A 185 28.38 -4.93 0.04
N GLY A 186 28.15 -5.33 1.30
CA GLY A 186 26.92 -5.98 1.73
C GLY A 186 25.75 -5.01 1.92
N GLY A 187 26.06 -3.72 2.01
CA GLY A 187 25.09 -2.64 2.22
C GLY A 187 24.62 -1.95 0.96
N GLY A 188 24.05 -0.77 1.14
CA GLY A 188 23.57 0.09 0.07
C GLY A 188 22.87 1.32 0.64
N TYR A 189 22.32 2.15 -0.25
CA TYR A 189 21.53 3.32 0.13
C TYR A 189 20.29 3.46 -0.74
N ILE A 190 19.27 4.14 -0.19
CA ILE A 190 18.05 4.49 -0.90
C ILE A 190 17.90 6.02 -0.81
N TRP A 191 17.82 6.66 -1.96
CA TRP A 191 17.60 8.09 -2.05
C TRP A 191 16.12 8.40 -2.21
N HIS A 192 15.50 8.86 -1.14
CA HIS A 192 14.10 9.29 -1.12
C HIS A 192 14.00 10.74 -0.63
N THR A 193 13.18 11.55 -1.31
CA THR A 193 12.90 12.92 -0.90
C THR A 193 12.05 12.98 0.38
N THR A 194 12.02 14.13 1.03
CA THR A 194 11.12 14.38 2.16
C THR A 194 9.65 14.21 1.71
N GLY A 195 8.83 13.60 2.56
CA GLY A 195 7.41 13.34 2.24
C GLY A 195 7.14 12.19 1.28
N SER A 196 8.16 11.48 0.79
CA SER A 196 7.99 10.32 -0.11
C SER A 196 7.48 9.04 0.57
N GLY A 197 7.25 9.07 1.90
CA GLY A 197 6.81 7.89 2.64
C GLY A 197 7.93 6.93 3.00
N LYS A 198 9.10 7.45 3.34
CA LYS A 198 10.25 6.65 3.83
C LYS A 198 9.88 5.70 4.96
N THR A 199 9.08 6.18 5.91
CA THR A 199 8.65 5.40 7.08
C THR A 199 7.81 4.19 6.68
N LEU A 200 6.88 4.34 5.72
CA LEU A 200 6.12 3.21 5.20
C LEU A 200 7.03 2.19 4.48
N THR A 201 7.98 2.69 3.68
CA THR A 201 8.94 1.84 2.97
C THR A 201 9.82 1.06 3.95
N SER A 202 10.40 1.72 4.96
CA SER A 202 11.24 1.07 5.97
C SER A 202 10.45 0.07 6.82
N PHE A 203 9.24 0.43 7.26
CA PHE A 203 8.35 -0.48 7.98
C PHE A 203 8.06 -1.75 7.18
N LYS A 204 7.63 -1.59 5.92
CA LYS A 204 7.29 -2.73 5.09
C LYS A 204 8.50 -3.60 4.79
N THR A 205 9.65 -2.99 4.52
CA THR A 205 10.92 -3.70 4.31
C THR A 205 11.30 -4.50 5.57
N ALA A 206 11.26 -3.88 6.75
CA ALA A 206 11.55 -4.56 8.01
C ALA A 206 10.61 -5.76 8.24
N ARG A 207 9.30 -5.58 8.04
CA ARG A 207 8.31 -6.67 8.17
C ARG A 207 8.52 -7.81 7.19
N LEU A 208 9.00 -7.53 5.98
CA LEU A 208 9.34 -8.57 5.02
C LEU A 208 10.67 -9.25 5.35
N ALA A 209 11.66 -8.49 5.79
CA ALA A 209 12.95 -9.02 6.20
C ALA A 209 12.84 -9.98 7.39
N THR A 210 11.97 -9.69 8.37
CA THR A 210 11.75 -10.60 9.52
C THR A 210 11.14 -11.96 9.14
N LYS A 211 10.66 -12.13 7.90
CA LYS A 211 10.17 -13.41 7.39
C LYS A 211 11.25 -14.25 6.71
N ILE A 212 12.45 -13.70 6.54
CA ILE A 212 13.59 -14.40 5.96
C ILE A 212 14.21 -15.30 7.04
N PRO A 213 14.36 -16.61 6.82
CA PRO A 213 14.71 -17.57 7.86
C PRO A 213 16.06 -17.30 8.57
N TYR A 214 17.01 -16.68 7.90
CA TYR A 214 18.34 -16.36 8.44
C TYR A 214 18.45 -14.93 9.01
N ILE A 215 17.34 -14.20 9.11
CA ILE A 215 17.29 -12.88 9.75
C ILE A 215 16.67 -13.02 11.14
N ASP A 216 17.48 -12.85 12.16
CA ASP A 216 17.02 -12.90 13.55
C ASP A 216 16.31 -11.60 13.94
N LYS A 217 16.90 -10.47 13.60
CA LYS A 217 16.42 -9.13 13.98
C LYS A 217 16.67 -8.10 12.91
N VAL A 218 15.83 -7.06 12.92
CA VAL A 218 15.99 -5.84 12.13
C VAL A 218 16.17 -4.67 13.09
N LEU A 219 17.30 -3.97 12.99
CA LEU A 219 17.52 -2.72 13.71
C LEU A 219 17.26 -1.54 12.80
N PHE A 220 16.40 -0.65 13.24
CA PHE A 220 16.16 0.65 12.61
C PHE A 220 16.80 1.74 13.46
N VAL A 221 17.95 2.23 13.01
CA VAL A 221 18.73 3.23 13.75
C VAL A 221 18.41 4.62 13.22
N VAL A 222 17.95 5.49 14.11
CA VAL A 222 17.65 6.90 13.81
C VAL A 222 18.67 7.83 14.45
N ASP A 223 18.87 8.98 13.83
CA ASP A 223 19.87 9.97 14.27
C ASP A 223 19.49 10.63 15.62
N ARG A 224 18.20 10.89 15.87
CA ARG A 224 17.73 11.68 17.02
C ARG A 224 16.63 10.98 17.78
N LYS A 225 16.58 11.20 19.10
CA LYS A 225 15.53 10.67 19.99
C LYS A 225 14.11 11.09 19.60
N ASP A 226 13.93 12.32 19.10
CA ASP A 226 12.62 12.78 18.63
C ASP A 226 12.13 12.00 17.42
N LEU A 227 13.06 11.59 16.52
CA LEU A 227 12.75 10.74 15.37
C LEU A 227 12.43 9.30 15.77
N ASP A 228 13.04 8.79 16.85
CA ASP A 228 12.71 7.50 17.42
C ASP A 228 11.22 7.44 17.82
N TYR A 229 10.78 8.42 18.62
CA TYR A 229 9.38 8.49 19.05
C TYR A 229 8.40 8.65 17.87
N GLN A 230 8.72 9.51 16.89
CA GLN A 230 7.89 9.68 15.70
C GLN A 230 7.84 8.39 14.85
N THR A 231 8.96 7.74 14.67
CA THR A 231 9.06 6.48 13.92
C THR A 231 8.27 5.38 14.61
N MET A 232 8.35 5.28 15.94
CA MET A 232 7.55 4.31 16.71
C MET A 232 6.05 4.56 16.55
N ARG A 233 5.60 5.82 16.66
CA ARG A 233 4.18 6.15 16.45
C ARG A 233 3.69 5.78 15.06
N GLU A 234 4.48 6.04 14.03
CA GLU A 234 4.14 5.66 12.65
C GLU A 234 4.13 4.13 12.47
N TYR A 235 5.10 3.41 13.07
CA TYR A 235 5.12 1.94 13.02
C TYR A 235 3.93 1.33 13.77
N ASP A 236 3.59 1.86 14.94
CA ASP A 236 2.41 1.44 15.70
C ASP A 236 1.08 1.77 14.98
N ARG A 237 1.07 2.84 14.18
CA ARG A 237 -0.07 3.15 13.31
C ARG A 237 -0.21 2.12 12.18
N PHE A 238 0.89 1.63 11.63
CA PHE A 238 0.86 0.58 10.61
C PHE A 238 0.48 -0.77 11.22
N GLU A 239 1.09 -1.14 12.34
CA GLU A 239 0.80 -2.37 13.07
C GLU A 239 1.24 -2.21 14.53
N LYS A 240 0.30 -2.24 15.45
CA LYS A 240 0.57 -2.06 16.88
C LYS A 240 1.53 -3.14 17.41
N GLY A 241 2.61 -2.70 18.06
CA GLY A 241 3.60 -3.60 18.63
C GLY A 241 4.54 -4.25 17.61
N ALA A 242 4.56 -3.77 16.35
CA ALA A 242 5.43 -4.30 15.31
C ALA A 242 6.92 -4.06 15.57
N ALA A 243 7.24 -2.99 16.31
CA ALA A 243 8.60 -2.63 16.67
C ALA A 243 8.70 -2.27 18.15
N ASN A 244 9.91 -2.33 18.67
CA ASN A 244 10.21 -1.99 20.05
C ASN A 244 11.24 -0.87 20.09
N SER A 245 10.96 0.20 20.84
CA SER A 245 11.94 1.23 21.16
C SER A 245 12.63 0.94 22.47
N ASN A 246 13.76 1.57 22.72
CA ASN A 246 14.49 1.45 23.96
C ASN A 246 14.86 2.82 24.51
N ARG A 247 14.80 2.94 25.86
CA ARG A 247 15.14 4.15 26.60
C ARG A 247 16.52 4.06 27.27
N SER A 248 17.16 2.91 27.19
CA SER A 248 18.48 2.68 27.80
C SER A 248 19.19 1.53 27.12
N THR A 249 20.53 1.51 27.20
CA THR A 249 21.37 0.43 26.70
C THR A 249 21.04 -0.94 27.33
N ALA A 250 20.61 -0.94 28.59
CA ALA A 250 20.20 -2.16 29.28
C ALA A 250 18.94 -2.77 28.65
N ILE A 251 17.96 -1.93 28.28
CA ILE A 251 16.74 -2.38 27.60
C ILE A 251 17.09 -2.86 26.19
N LEU A 252 17.95 -2.14 25.45
CA LEU A 252 18.39 -2.55 24.12
C LEU A 252 19.06 -3.94 24.18
N LYS A 253 19.97 -4.16 25.15
CA LYS A 253 20.61 -5.46 25.34
C LYS A 253 19.60 -6.58 25.56
N LYS A 254 18.64 -6.36 26.44
CA LYS A 254 17.52 -7.30 26.69
C LYS A 254 16.72 -7.61 25.43
N GLN A 255 16.39 -6.59 24.62
CA GLN A 255 15.66 -6.75 23.37
C GLN A 255 16.49 -7.51 22.30
N LEU A 256 17.80 -7.31 22.29
CA LEU A 256 18.69 -8.05 21.39
C LEU A 256 18.79 -9.54 21.76
N GLU A 257 18.69 -9.88 23.04
CA GLU A 257 18.71 -11.25 23.54
C GLU A 257 17.34 -11.96 23.42
N ASP A 258 16.22 -11.21 23.42
CA ASP A 258 14.86 -11.76 23.37
C ASP A 258 14.50 -12.21 21.95
N SER A 259 14.31 -13.52 21.73
CA SER A 259 13.96 -14.10 20.44
C SER A 259 12.60 -13.66 19.88
N ASN A 260 11.69 -13.15 20.72
CA ASN A 260 10.36 -12.68 20.31
C ASN A 260 10.42 -11.28 19.72
N VAL A 261 11.42 -10.48 20.07
CA VAL A 261 11.61 -9.13 19.56
C VAL A 261 12.27 -9.19 18.19
N LYS A 262 11.56 -8.84 17.13
CA LYS A 262 12.05 -8.93 15.75
C LYS A 262 12.50 -7.60 15.15
N ILE A 263 11.83 -6.50 15.50
CA ILE A 263 12.16 -5.15 15.00
C ILE A 263 12.44 -4.25 16.19
N ILE A 264 13.62 -3.64 16.18
CA ILE A 264 14.08 -2.73 17.23
C ILE A 264 14.35 -1.37 16.60
N ILE A 265 13.78 -0.32 17.16
CA ILE A 265 14.08 1.07 16.80
C ILE A 265 14.98 1.64 17.90
N THR A 266 16.10 2.23 17.52
CA THR A 266 17.06 2.79 18.46
C THR A 266 17.73 4.04 17.88
N THR A 267 18.42 4.79 18.71
CA THR A 267 19.17 5.98 18.32
C THR A 267 20.67 5.72 18.38
N ILE A 268 21.43 6.55 17.66
CA ILE A 268 22.91 6.55 17.73
C ILE A 268 23.40 7.10 19.07
N GLN A 269 22.62 7.96 19.73
CA GLN A 269 22.95 8.66 20.98
C GLN A 269 22.55 7.88 22.22
#